data_0e5eb8d81227ad3cd20ad143d988a6cb
#
_entry.id   0e5eb8d81227ad3cd20ad143d988a6cb
#
_cell.length_a   1.000
_cell.length_b   1.000
_cell.length_c   1.000
_cell.angle_alpha   90.00
_cell.angle_beta   90.00
_cell.angle_gamma   90.00
#
_symmetry.space_group_name_H-M   'P 1'
#
loop_
_entity.id
_entity.type
_entity.pdbx_description
1 polymer ?
#
loop_
_entity_poly.entity_id
_entity_poly.type
_entity_poly.pdbx_seq_one_letter_code
_entity_poly.pdbx_strand_id
1 'polypeptide(L)'
;MFIFFLKTLVGSFLLPTLIIFLIFAIHSAYTSYSYYSTLSDPKAKRFRNWSHRDRIDIPRQIIPAFWISVCWYLAIGMFGGVLMSSAIEDYSKYDYKIAEAQELTSMDSDGCIYTYRAFEGERVYYTYLTLSSDGITSTKTYPVNDTVIVYSNQVPHVEKRIPRYGDWREWFFICSKSTRTYLYIPEGTDVAKDYIVEK
;
A
#
# COMPACT_ATOMS: atom_id res chain seq x y z
N MET A 1 -2.70 -6.29 5.21
CA MET A 1 -1.71 -6.11 4.14
C MET A 1 -2.12 -6.79 2.82
N PHE A 2 -2.45 -8.08 2.81
CA PHE A 2 -2.80 -8.84 1.60
C PHE A 2 -3.97 -8.25 0.78
N ILE A 3 -5.10 -7.91 1.42
CA ILE A 3 -6.28 -7.34 0.72
C ILE A 3 -5.96 -6.00 0.05
N PHE A 4 -5.12 -5.18 0.68
CA PHE A 4 -4.69 -3.89 0.14
C PHE A 4 -3.84 -4.09 -1.12
N PHE A 5 -2.85 -4.98 -1.04
CA PHE A 5 -2.04 -5.37 -2.19
C PHE A 5 -2.90 -5.92 -3.33
N LEU A 6 -3.92 -6.73 -3.00
CA LEU A 6 -4.85 -7.28 -3.97
C LEU A 6 -5.68 -6.19 -4.68
N LYS A 7 -6.18 -5.19 -3.96
CA LYS A 7 -6.92 -4.05 -4.55
C LYS A 7 -6.04 -3.29 -5.55
N THR A 8 -4.83 -2.91 -5.13
CA THR A 8 -3.90 -2.18 -5.98
C THR A 8 -3.48 -3.02 -7.20
N LEU A 9 -3.28 -4.33 -7.01
CA LEU A 9 -2.99 -5.25 -8.12
C LEU A 9 -4.16 -5.30 -9.12
N VAL A 10 -5.40 -5.37 -8.66
CA VAL A 10 -6.58 -5.38 -9.53
C VAL A 10 -6.70 -4.06 -10.28
N GLY A 11 -6.62 -2.91 -9.61
CA GLY A 11 -6.79 -1.61 -10.25
C GLY A 11 -5.63 -1.22 -11.16
N SER A 12 -4.39 -1.38 -10.70
CA SER A 12 -3.21 -0.91 -11.44
C SER A 12 -2.66 -1.92 -12.43
N PHE A 13 -2.96 -3.20 -12.28
CA PHE A 13 -2.42 -4.24 -13.15
C PHE A 13 -3.48 -4.95 -13.97
N LEU A 14 -4.49 -5.56 -13.33
CA LEU A 14 -5.48 -6.38 -14.05
C LEU A 14 -6.37 -5.54 -14.95
N LEU A 15 -6.80 -4.37 -14.50
CA LEU A 15 -7.72 -3.53 -15.26
C LEU A 15 -7.05 -2.93 -16.51
N PRO A 16 -5.85 -2.35 -16.47
CA PRO A 16 -5.10 -1.96 -17.66
C PRO A 16 -4.80 -3.13 -18.59
N THR A 17 -4.44 -4.30 -18.05
CA THR A 17 -4.18 -5.51 -18.85
C THR A 17 -5.42 -5.91 -19.64
N LEU A 18 -6.59 -5.89 -18.99
CA LEU A 18 -7.86 -6.24 -19.62
C LEU A 18 -8.25 -5.24 -20.72
N ILE A 19 -8.04 -3.94 -20.49
CA ILE A 19 -8.28 -2.88 -21.48
C ILE A 19 -7.36 -3.07 -22.69
N ILE A 20 -6.06 -3.30 -22.47
CA ILE A 20 -5.10 -3.53 -23.54
C ILE A 20 -5.48 -4.78 -24.34
N PHE A 21 -5.86 -5.85 -23.65
CA PHE A 21 -6.31 -7.08 -24.31
C PHE A 21 -7.57 -6.86 -25.13
N LEU A 22 -8.52 -6.08 -24.63
CA LEU A 22 -9.75 -5.72 -25.37
C LEU A 22 -9.43 -4.92 -26.64
N ILE A 23 -8.51 -3.95 -26.55
CA ILE A 23 -8.07 -3.16 -27.70
C ILE A 23 -7.44 -4.07 -28.76
N PHE A 24 -6.57 -5.00 -28.36
CA PHE A 24 -5.99 -5.98 -29.28
C PHE A 24 -7.03 -6.91 -29.89
N ALA A 25 -8.02 -7.36 -29.11
CA ALA A 25 -9.09 -8.20 -29.61
C ALA A 25 -9.96 -7.47 -30.67
N ILE A 26 -10.32 -6.20 -30.40
CA ILE A 26 -11.06 -5.35 -31.34
C ILE A 26 -10.25 -5.12 -32.61
N HIS A 27 -8.95 -4.79 -32.46
CA HIS A 27 -8.06 -4.61 -33.63
C HIS A 27 -7.95 -5.89 -34.46
N SER A 28 -7.82 -7.04 -33.80
CA SER A 28 -7.80 -8.34 -34.45
C SER A 28 -9.10 -8.65 -35.20
N ALA A 29 -10.25 -8.38 -34.58
CA ALA A 29 -11.55 -8.55 -35.20
C ALA A 29 -11.72 -7.63 -36.41
N TYR A 30 -11.31 -6.36 -36.30
CA TYR A 30 -11.37 -5.38 -37.39
C TYR A 30 -10.46 -5.78 -38.58
N THR A 31 -9.24 -6.20 -38.32
CA THR A 31 -8.33 -6.67 -39.39
C THR A 31 -8.84 -7.93 -40.05
N SER A 32 -9.43 -8.85 -39.29
CA SER A 32 -10.07 -10.05 -39.84
C SER A 32 -11.27 -9.69 -40.71
N TYR A 33 -12.14 -8.78 -40.25
CA TYR A 33 -13.30 -8.30 -40.99
C TYR A 33 -12.88 -7.61 -42.29
N SER A 34 -11.93 -6.69 -42.23
CA SER A 34 -11.36 -6.01 -43.40
C SER A 34 -10.78 -6.99 -44.42
N TYR A 35 -10.09 -8.04 -43.92
CA TYR A 35 -9.58 -9.12 -44.78
C TYR A 35 -10.69 -9.90 -45.48
N TYR A 36 -11.74 -10.31 -44.76
CA TYR A 36 -12.85 -11.05 -45.37
C TYR A 36 -13.66 -10.19 -46.33
N SER A 37 -13.83 -8.90 -46.07
CA SER A 37 -14.51 -7.97 -46.98
C SER A 37 -13.74 -7.78 -48.29
N THR A 38 -12.39 -7.75 -48.25
CA THR A 38 -11.53 -7.69 -49.43
C THR A 38 -11.49 -9.02 -50.21
N LEU A 39 -11.68 -10.16 -49.55
CA LEU A 39 -11.74 -11.47 -50.15
C LEU A 39 -12.99 -11.72 -51.01
N SER A 40 -14.07 -10.97 -50.74
CA SER A 40 -15.29 -11.01 -51.57
C SER A 40 -15.07 -10.30 -52.91
N ASP A 41 -14.01 -9.50 -53.08
CA ASP A 41 -13.64 -8.86 -54.32
C ASP A 41 -12.81 -9.85 -55.20
N PRO A 42 -13.26 -10.19 -56.41
CA PRO A 42 -12.57 -11.13 -57.32
C PRO A 42 -11.16 -10.65 -57.71
N LYS A 43 -10.86 -9.36 -57.60
CA LYS A 43 -9.52 -8.79 -57.86
C LYS A 43 -8.54 -9.04 -56.71
N ALA A 44 -9.01 -9.30 -55.52
CA ALA A 44 -8.18 -9.49 -54.30
C ALA A 44 -7.56 -10.89 -54.20
N LYS A 45 -7.94 -11.85 -55.07
CA LYS A 45 -7.37 -13.22 -55.07
C LYS A 45 -5.83 -13.24 -55.21
N ARG A 46 -5.24 -12.19 -55.78
CA ARG A 46 -3.79 -12.11 -56.01
C ARG A 46 -2.99 -11.84 -54.75
N PHE A 47 -3.62 -11.26 -53.68
CA PHE A 47 -2.98 -10.97 -52.39
C PHE A 47 -3.19 -12.07 -51.34
N ARG A 48 -3.89 -13.14 -51.68
CA ARG A 48 -4.28 -14.22 -50.72
C ARG A 48 -3.08 -14.95 -50.08
N ASN A 49 -1.94 -15.00 -50.78
CA ASN A 49 -0.75 -15.67 -50.24
C ASN A 49 0.03 -14.83 -49.23
N TRP A 50 -0.22 -13.52 -49.18
CA TRP A 50 0.46 -12.62 -48.25
C TRP A 50 -0.17 -12.64 -46.84
N SER A 51 -1.48 -12.83 -46.75
CA SER A 51 -2.22 -12.67 -45.50
C SER A 51 -2.19 -13.89 -44.57
N HIS A 52 -1.71 -15.06 -45.02
CA HIS A 52 -1.49 -16.19 -44.14
C HIS A 52 -0.34 -15.96 -43.15
N ARG A 53 0.54 -14.98 -43.39
CA ARG A 53 1.64 -14.60 -42.51
C ARG A 53 1.23 -13.63 -41.40
N ASP A 54 0.13 -12.90 -41.57
CA ASP A 54 -0.37 -11.90 -40.63
C ASP A 54 -1.53 -12.42 -39.78
N ARG A 55 -1.72 -13.73 -39.66
CA ARG A 55 -2.54 -14.28 -38.60
C ARG A 55 -1.96 -13.79 -37.29
N ILE A 56 -2.70 -12.88 -36.67
CA ILE A 56 -2.36 -12.31 -35.35
C ILE A 56 -2.12 -13.47 -34.42
N ASP A 57 -0.87 -13.71 -34.11
CA ASP A 57 -0.46 -14.78 -33.22
C ASP A 57 -0.81 -14.28 -31.82
N ILE A 58 -2.01 -14.64 -31.35
CA ILE A 58 -2.52 -14.23 -30.03
C ILE A 58 -1.47 -14.43 -28.94
N PRO A 59 -0.72 -15.56 -28.87
CA PRO A 59 0.38 -15.73 -27.93
C PRO A 59 1.47 -14.67 -28.05
N ARG A 60 1.78 -14.22 -29.28
CA ARG A 60 2.83 -13.23 -29.53
C ARG A 60 2.46 -11.82 -29.06
N GLN A 61 1.17 -11.54 -28.92
CA GLN A 61 0.67 -10.25 -28.44
C GLN A 61 0.49 -10.21 -26.92
N ILE A 62 0.28 -11.37 -26.27
CA ILE A 62 0.12 -11.46 -24.80
C ILE A 62 1.40 -11.01 -24.09
N ILE A 63 2.58 -11.40 -24.62
CA ILE A 63 3.86 -11.05 -24.00
C ILE A 63 4.09 -9.54 -23.90
N PRO A 64 4.00 -8.74 -24.99
CA PRO A 64 4.14 -7.30 -24.88
C PRO A 64 3.03 -6.64 -24.05
N ALA A 65 1.78 -7.12 -24.13
CA ALA A 65 0.68 -6.62 -23.30
C ALA A 65 0.97 -6.82 -21.80
N PHE A 66 1.49 -7.96 -21.41
CA PHE A 66 1.92 -8.25 -20.05
C PHE A 66 3.01 -7.28 -19.58
N TRP A 67 4.07 -7.08 -20.37
CA TRP A 67 5.16 -6.17 -20.00
C TRP A 67 4.72 -4.71 -19.92
N ILE A 68 3.84 -4.25 -20.83
CA ILE A 68 3.25 -2.91 -20.76
C ILE A 68 2.46 -2.75 -19.44
N SER A 69 1.70 -3.76 -19.04
CA SER A 69 0.93 -3.72 -17.79
C SER A 69 1.83 -3.72 -16.57
N VAL A 70 2.95 -4.46 -16.57
CA VAL A 70 3.96 -4.42 -15.51
C VAL A 70 4.57 -3.02 -15.39
N CYS A 71 4.99 -2.43 -16.53
CA CYS A 71 5.54 -1.07 -16.53
C CYS A 71 4.51 -0.04 -16.03
N TRP A 72 3.24 -0.19 -16.44
CA TRP A 72 2.15 0.66 -15.97
C TRP A 72 1.93 0.55 -14.45
N TYR A 73 1.90 -0.67 -13.92
CA TYR A 73 1.78 -0.92 -12.50
C TYR A 73 2.92 -0.27 -11.71
N LEU A 74 4.16 -0.43 -12.15
CA LEU A 74 5.33 0.17 -11.52
C LEU A 74 5.27 1.70 -11.60
N ALA A 75 4.96 2.26 -12.78
CA ALA A 75 4.93 3.70 -12.98
C ALA A 75 3.78 4.37 -12.21
N ILE A 76 2.57 3.87 -12.30
CA ILE A 76 1.40 4.50 -11.70
C ILE A 76 1.13 4.00 -10.28
N GLY A 77 1.21 2.68 -10.03
CA GLY A 77 0.94 2.12 -8.71
C GLY A 77 1.97 2.54 -7.68
N MET A 78 3.25 2.43 -8.00
CA MET A 78 4.33 2.75 -7.06
C MET A 78 4.72 4.24 -7.12
N PHE A 79 5.18 4.74 -8.27
CA PHE A 79 5.62 6.15 -8.36
C PHE A 79 4.48 7.14 -8.16
N GLY A 80 3.30 6.89 -8.76
CA GLY A 80 2.12 7.69 -8.54
C GLY A 80 1.68 7.67 -7.07
N GLY A 81 1.80 6.53 -6.39
CA GLY A 81 1.54 6.39 -4.96
C GLY A 81 2.47 7.25 -4.10
N VAL A 82 3.77 7.27 -4.40
CA VAL A 82 4.75 8.11 -3.71
C VAL A 82 4.42 9.59 -3.93
N LEU A 83 4.18 10.02 -5.17
CA LEU A 83 3.83 11.41 -5.48
C LEU A 83 2.54 11.85 -4.80
N MET A 84 1.49 11.02 -4.85
CA MET A 84 0.23 11.31 -4.16
C MET A 84 0.40 11.37 -2.64
N SER A 85 1.19 10.48 -2.05
CA SER A 85 1.45 10.50 -0.62
C SER A 85 2.28 11.71 -0.20
N SER A 86 3.21 12.19 -1.04
CA SER A 86 3.97 13.42 -0.76
C SER A 86 3.14 14.68 -0.89
N ALA A 87 2.18 14.71 -1.84
CA ALA A 87 1.27 15.84 -2.03
C ALA A 87 0.24 16.00 -0.90
N ILE A 88 -0.06 14.92 -0.15
CA ILE A 88 -0.97 14.96 1.00
C ILE A 88 -0.13 15.00 2.27
N GLU A 89 0.16 16.19 2.76
CA GLU A 89 0.93 16.37 4.01
C GLU A 89 0.09 16.05 5.25
N ASP A 90 -1.21 16.35 5.19
CA ASP A 90 -2.12 16.22 6.31
C ASP A 90 -2.52 14.76 6.55
N TYR A 91 -2.06 14.21 7.65
CA TYR A 91 -2.37 12.85 8.08
C TYR A 91 -3.86 12.62 8.42
N SER A 92 -4.64 13.67 8.70
CA SER A 92 -6.08 13.54 8.95
C SER A 92 -6.87 13.10 7.73
N LYS A 93 -6.30 13.26 6.52
CA LYS A 93 -6.93 12.88 5.24
C LYS A 93 -6.74 11.40 4.89
N TYR A 94 -6.01 10.65 5.71
CA TYR A 94 -5.84 9.22 5.53
C TYR A 94 -6.82 8.46 6.42
N ASP A 95 -7.31 7.36 5.90
CA ASP A 95 -7.92 6.33 6.72
C ASP A 95 -6.84 5.45 7.35
N TYR A 96 -7.14 4.81 8.47
CA TYR A 96 -6.17 4.03 9.21
C TYR A 96 -6.69 2.62 9.46
N LYS A 97 -5.87 1.64 9.12
CA LYS A 97 -6.12 0.26 9.50
C LYS A 97 -5.23 -0.14 10.65
N ILE A 98 -5.82 -0.66 11.72
CA ILE A 98 -5.08 -1.27 12.81
C ILE A 98 -4.40 -2.52 12.29
N ALA A 99 -3.07 -2.54 12.33
CA ALA A 99 -2.25 -3.66 11.92
C ALA A 99 -1.94 -4.57 13.11
N GLU A 100 -1.72 -3.97 14.27
CA GLU A 100 -1.34 -4.65 15.50
C GLU A 100 -1.91 -3.84 16.68
N ALA A 101 -2.44 -4.53 17.66
CA ALA A 101 -2.85 -3.95 18.94
C ALA A 101 -2.29 -4.83 20.06
N GLN A 102 -1.69 -4.21 21.09
CA GLN A 102 -1.10 -4.91 22.24
C GLN A 102 -1.38 -4.12 23.50
N GLU A 103 -1.55 -4.82 24.60
CA GLU A 103 -1.72 -4.18 25.90
C GLU A 103 -0.40 -3.58 26.40
N LEU A 104 -0.51 -2.40 27.03
CA LEU A 104 0.61 -1.74 27.69
C LEU A 104 0.66 -2.15 29.15
N THR A 105 1.87 -2.40 29.64
CA THR A 105 2.15 -2.62 31.04
C THR A 105 2.82 -1.38 31.63
N SER A 106 2.43 -1.00 32.83
CA SER A 106 3.10 0.08 33.54
C SER A 106 4.58 -0.28 33.79
N MET A 107 5.43 0.73 33.80
CA MET A 107 6.87 0.59 34.07
C MET A 107 7.20 0.78 35.55
N ASP A 108 6.26 1.36 36.29
CA ASP A 108 6.37 1.61 37.71
C ASP A 108 5.43 0.71 38.53
N SER A 109 5.72 0.59 39.84
CA SER A 109 4.89 -0.17 40.79
C SER A 109 3.52 0.47 41.03
N ASP A 110 3.40 1.76 40.80
CA ASP A 110 2.20 2.55 41.13
C ASP A 110 1.20 2.58 39.96
N GLY A 111 1.58 2.02 38.79
CA GLY A 111 0.72 1.94 37.62
C GLY A 111 0.50 3.28 36.91
N CYS A 112 1.38 4.24 37.10
CA CYS A 112 1.23 5.61 36.62
C CYS A 112 2.10 5.91 35.37
N ILE A 113 3.17 5.16 35.12
CA ILE A 113 4.13 5.41 34.03
C ILE A 113 4.00 4.32 32.99
N TYR A 114 3.54 4.64 31.79
CA TYR A 114 3.43 3.71 30.66
C TYR A 114 4.46 3.94 29.56
N THR A 115 5.05 5.13 29.52
CA THR A 115 6.07 5.47 28.52
C THR A 115 7.03 6.51 29.04
N TYR A 116 8.26 6.46 28.55
CA TYR A 116 9.26 7.51 28.78
C TYR A 116 9.94 7.90 27.49
N ARG A 117 10.53 9.09 27.47
CA ARG A 117 11.37 9.56 26.36
C ARG A 117 12.78 9.08 26.54
N ALA A 118 13.30 8.42 25.52
CA ALA A 118 14.71 8.04 25.42
C ALA A 118 15.38 8.90 24.35
N PHE A 119 16.62 9.31 24.58
CA PHE A 119 17.41 10.10 23.65
C PHE A 119 18.57 9.24 23.13
N GLU A 120 18.69 9.18 21.81
CA GLU A 120 19.84 8.56 21.14
C GLU A 120 20.45 9.58 20.17
N GLY A 121 21.44 10.34 20.64
CA GLY A 121 21.97 11.51 19.94
C GLY A 121 20.89 12.60 19.77
N GLU A 122 20.62 13.01 18.53
CA GLU A 122 19.59 14.01 18.22
C GLU A 122 18.17 13.41 18.08
N ARG A 123 18.03 12.10 18.12
CA ARG A 123 16.76 11.43 17.93
C ARG A 123 16.09 11.16 19.27
N VAL A 124 14.79 11.42 19.31
CA VAL A 124 13.93 11.18 20.47
C VAL A 124 13.00 10.03 20.18
N TYR A 125 12.88 9.12 21.13
CA TYR A 125 12.03 7.93 21.05
C TYR A 125 11.09 7.85 22.25
N TYR A 126 9.94 7.22 22.04
CA TYR A 126 9.12 6.72 23.13
C TYR A 126 9.42 5.25 23.37
N THR A 127 9.69 4.90 24.61
CA THR A 127 9.91 3.54 25.06
C THR A 127 8.78 3.12 25.97
N TYR A 128 8.24 1.93 25.75
CA TYR A 128 7.12 1.39 26.49
C TYR A 128 7.20 -0.14 26.62
N LEU A 129 6.48 -0.70 27.59
CA LEU A 129 6.38 -2.14 27.81
C LEU A 129 5.07 -2.66 27.22
N THR A 130 5.15 -3.74 26.45
CA THR A 130 3.96 -4.46 25.96
C THR A 130 3.88 -5.84 26.59
N LEU A 131 2.65 -6.25 26.92
CA LEU A 131 2.36 -7.60 27.37
C LEU A 131 1.95 -8.45 26.16
N SER A 132 2.65 -9.55 25.93
CA SER A 132 2.26 -10.54 24.94
C SER A 132 1.15 -11.43 25.46
N SER A 133 0.39 -12.08 24.56
CA SER A 133 -0.59 -13.11 24.90
C SER A 133 -0.03 -14.24 25.78
N ASP A 134 1.28 -14.49 25.69
CA ASP A 134 1.99 -15.52 26.44
C ASP A 134 2.46 -15.04 27.83
N GLY A 135 2.07 -13.82 28.24
CA GLY A 135 2.46 -13.19 29.50
C GLY A 135 3.90 -12.65 29.53
N ILE A 136 4.56 -12.61 28.38
CA ILE A 136 5.93 -12.10 28.27
C ILE A 136 5.89 -10.59 28.07
N THR A 137 6.57 -9.86 28.94
CA THR A 137 6.76 -8.40 28.79
C THR A 137 7.94 -8.12 27.86
N SER A 138 7.73 -7.26 26.88
CA SER A 138 8.77 -6.84 25.96
C SER A 138 8.87 -5.31 25.86
N THR A 139 10.10 -4.80 25.85
CA THR A 139 10.36 -3.37 25.66
C THR A 139 10.33 -3.04 24.17
N LYS A 140 9.59 -2.00 23.82
CA LYS A 140 9.56 -1.48 22.44
C LYS A 140 9.90 0.01 22.44
N THR A 141 10.57 0.44 21.38
CA THR A 141 11.03 1.82 21.20
C THR A 141 10.61 2.31 19.80
N TYR A 142 9.97 3.47 19.73
CA TYR A 142 9.53 4.07 18.48
C TYR A 142 9.85 5.57 18.41
N PRO A 143 10.17 6.12 17.22
CA PRO A 143 10.43 7.54 17.06
C PRO A 143 9.25 8.39 17.51
N VAL A 144 9.52 9.50 18.17
CA VAL A 144 8.47 10.44 18.63
C VAL A 144 7.65 10.98 17.46
N ASN A 145 8.28 11.22 16.31
CA ASN A 145 7.62 11.77 15.12
C ASN A 145 6.54 10.83 14.54
N ASP A 146 6.69 9.53 14.75
CA ASP A 146 5.76 8.50 14.26
C ASP A 146 4.84 7.97 15.36
N THR A 147 4.89 8.57 16.56
CA THR A 147 4.13 8.13 17.73
C THR A 147 3.19 9.23 18.19
N VAL A 148 1.93 8.89 18.41
CA VAL A 148 0.90 9.77 18.94
C VAL A 148 0.45 9.26 20.29
N ILE A 149 0.50 10.10 21.30
CA ILE A 149 -0.03 9.78 22.63
C ILE A 149 -1.50 10.21 22.67
N VAL A 150 -2.36 9.29 23.04
CA VAL A 150 -3.80 9.52 23.18
C VAL A 150 -4.18 9.25 24.63
N TYR A 151 -4.66 10.27 25.33
CA TYR A 151 -5.20 10.11 26.67
C TYR A 151 -6.62 9.56 26.58
N SER A 152 -6.86 8.45 27.25
CA SER A 152 -8.13 7.73 27.18
C SER A 152 -8.40 6.95 28.48
N ASN A 153 -9.65 6.83 28.85
CA ASN A 153 -10.09 6.00 29.98
C ASN A 153 -10.22 4.50 29.64
N GLN A 154 -9.74 4.08 28.48
CA GLN A 154 -9.68 2.68 28.07
C GLN A 154 -8.51 1.96 28.75
N VAL A 155 -8.53 0.63 28.67
CA VAL A 155 -7.37 -0.19 29.06
C VAL A 155 -6.14 0.29 28.29
N PRO A 156 -5.02 0.56 28.97
CA PRO A 156 -3.80 1.02 28.29
C PRO A 156 -3.36 0.04 27.22
N HIS A 157 -3.20 0.53 26.00
CA HIS A 157 -2.81 -0.29 24.87
C HIS A 157 -2.07 0.53 23.81
N VAL A 158 -1.36 -0.16 22.98
CA VAL A 158 -0.68 0.42 21.80
C VAL A 158 -1.31 -0.13 20.52
N GLU A 159 -1.58 0.75 19.58
CA GLU A 159 -2.03 0.39 18.25
C GLU A 159 -1.02 0.85 17.21
N LYS A 160 -0.65 -0.06 16.34
CA LYS A 160 0.11 0.26 15.14
C LYS A 160 -0.86 0.41 13.97
N ARG A 161 -0.94 1.61 13.41
CA ARG A 161 -1.89 1.94 12.36
C ARG A 161 -1.17 2.21 11.04
N ILE A 162 -1.61 1.52 9.99
CA ILE A 162 -1.14 1.69 8.63
C ILE A 162 -2.05 2.69 7.93
N PRO A 163 -1.51 3.80 7.39
CA PRO A 163 -2.31 4.77 6.65
C PRO A 163 -2.77 4.20 5.32
N ARG A 164 -3.98 4.57 4.91
CA ARG A 164 -4.65 4.15 3.68
C ARG A 164 -5.35 5.35 3.06
N TYR A 165 -5.63 5.30 1.78
CA TYR A 165 -6.40 6.39 1.15
C TYR A 165 -7.89 6.37 1.53
N GLY A 166 -8.47 5.21 1.87
CA GLY A 166 -9.87 5.08 2.26
C GLY A 166 -10.89 5.30 1.12
N ASP A 167 -10.44 5.57 -0.10
CA ASP A 167 -11.26 5.88 -1.26
C ASP A 167 -10.80 5.12 -2.52
N TRP A 168 -11.27 5.54 -3.72
CA TRP A 168 -10.91 4.95 -5.00
C TRP A 168 -9.40 4.92 -5.27
N ARG A 169 -8.60 5.81 -4.67
CA ARG A 169 -7.15 5.87 -4.82
C ARG A 169 -6.46 4.59 -4.35
N GLU A 170 -7.06 3.84 -3.41
CA GLU A 170 -6.56 2.54 -2.97
C GLU A 170 -6.45 1.50 -4.08
N TRP A 171 -7.25 1.63 -5.15
CA TRP A 171 -7.22 0.69 -6.26
C TRP A 171 -6.05 0.93 -7.21
N PHE A 172 -5.53 2.16 -7.25
CA PHE A 172 -4.51 2.56 -8.22
C PHE A 172 -3.16 2.87 -7.59
N PHE A 173 -3.14 3.35 -6.35
CA PHE A 173 -1.94 3.89 -5.72
C PHE A 173 -1.62 3.17 -4.42
N ILE A 174 -0.31 2.91 -4.22
CA ILE A 174 0.22 2.39 -2.95
C ILE A 174 0.49 3.59 -2.04
N CYS A 175 -0.10 3.59 -0.84
CA CYS A 175 0.19 4.61 0.16
C CYS A 175 1.61 4.41 0.72
N SER A 176 2.47 5.40 0.55
CA SER A 176 3.88 5.37 0.98
C SER A 176 4.12 6.09 2.32
N LYS A 177 3.06 6.59 2.98
CA LYS A 177 3.21 7.20 4.32
C LYS A 177 3.62 6.18 5.36
N SER A 178 4.44 6.63 6.31
CA SER A 178 4.90 5.81 7.42
C SER A 178 3.73 5.33 8.31
N THR A 179 3.92 4.15 8.85
CA THR A 179 3.03 3.61 9.86
C THR A 179 3.14 4.43 11.14
N ARG A 180 2.00 4.76 11.77
CA ARG A 180 1.97 5.48 13.04
C ARG A 180 1.63 4.56 14.21
N THR A 181 2.26 4.83 15.32
CA THR A 181 2.00 4.15 16.60
C THR A 181 1.16 5.06 17.48
N TYR A 182 0.05 4.56 17.97
CA TYR A 182 -0.84 5.27 18.89
C TYR A 182 -0.74 4.61 20.27
N LEU A 183 -0.29 5.38 21.27
CA LEU A 183 -0.20 4.95 22.67
C LEU A 183 -1.43 5.48 23.41
N TYR A 184 -2.33 4.60 23.77
CA TYR A 184 -3.50 4.92 24.60
C TYR A 184 -3.13 4.74 26.06
N ILE A 185 -3.03 5.85 26.78
CA ILE A 185 -2.67 5.88 28.19
C ILE A 185 -3.75 6.60 29.00
N PRO A 186 -3.93 6.27 30.29
CA PRO A 186 -4.93 6.93 31.14
C PRO A 186 -4.67 8.43 31.28
N GLU A 187 -5.75 9.19 31.49
CA GLU A 187 -5.65 10.61 31.81
C GLU A 187 -4.92 10.79 33.17
N GLY A 188 -3.99 11.75 33.21
CA GLY A 188 -3.20 12.04 34.42
C GLY A 188 -1.94 11.20 34.57
N THR A 189 -1.64 10.31 33.61
CA THR A 189 -0.33 9.64 33.55
C THR A 189 0.75 10.61 33.11
N ASP A 190 1.84 10.65 33.87
CA ASP A 190 3.03 11.40 33.47
C ASP A 190 3.81 10.64 32.40
N VAL A 191 4.04 11.31 31.29
CA VAL A 191 5.10 10.90 30.36
C VAL A 191 6.42 11.30 31.02
N ALA A 192 7.14 10.33 31.59
CA ALA A 192 8.38 10.62 32.27
C ALA A 192 9.34 11.35 31.33
N LYS A 193 9.70 12.57 31.74
CA LYS A 193 10.66 13.39 31.01
C LYS A 193 12.05 12.80 31.27
N ASP A 194 12.77 12.53 30.17
CA ASP A 194 14.20 12.40 30.13
C ASP A 194 14.81 11.16 30.84
N TYR A 195 14.81 10.04 30.10
CA TYR A 195 15.76 8.98 30.38
C TYR A 195 16.92 9.10 29.36
N ILE A 196 18.10 9.49 29.82
CA ILE A 196 19.34 9.44 29.02
C ILE A 196 19.79 7.98 29.06
N VAL A 197 19.74 7.30 27.92
CA VAL A 197 20.36 5.98 27.78
C VAL A 197 21.86 6.21 27.67
N GLU A 198 22.60 6.11 28.78
CA GLU A 198 24.05 6.00 28.75
C GLU A 198 24.43 4.65 28.13
N LYS A 199 25.23 4.70 27.05
CA LYS A 199 25.82 3.51 26.41
C LYS A 199 27.07 3.10 27.12
#